data_cdcdc7fc82dc3a9e63c55d5f13ae4d8d
#
_entry.id   cdcdc7fc82dc3a9e63c55d5f13ae4d8d
#
_cell.length_a   1.000
_cell.length_b   1.000
_cell.length_c   1.000
_cell.angle_alpha   90.00
_cell.angle_beta   90.00
_cell.angle_gamma   90.00
#
_symmetry.space_group_name_H-M   'P 1'
#
loop_
_entity.id
_entity.type
_entity.pdbx_description
1 polymer ?
#
loop_
_entity_poly.entity_id
_entity_poly.type
_entity_poly.pdbx_seq_one_letter_code
_entity_poly.pdbx_strand_id
1 'polypeptide(L)'
;YIREAILLIVEKPDLLGSVTKELYPEIAERFYSTASRVERSMRHAIEISFTRGNLEVIEDIFRFSMDSEKAKPTNSEFISMIAERIQSDLEQESFQF
;
A
#
# COMPACT_ATOMS: atom_id res chain seq x y z
N TYR A 1 3.86 -9.14 -2.97
CA TYR A 1 3.01 -8.31 -3.85
C TYR A 1 2.85 -6.86 -3.36
N ILE A 2 2.74 -6.65 -2.07
CA ILE A 2 2.58 -5.30 -1.50
C ILE A 2 3.78 -4.43 -1.82
N ARG A 3 4.98 -4.95 -1.67
CA ARG A 3 6.21 -4.23 -2.00
C ARG A 3 6.22 -3.77 -3.46
N GLU A 4 5.88 -4.67 -4.39
CA GLU A 4 5.82 -4.34 -5.81
C GLU A 4 4.75 -3.29 -6.09
N ALA A 5 3.58 -3.41 -5.44
CA ALA A 5 2.51 -2.43 -5.58
C ALA A 5 2.97 -1.04 -5.15
N ILE A 6 3.62 -0.94 -4.00
CA ILE A 6 4.12 0.33 -3.47
C ILE A 6 5.17 0.93 -4.41
N LEU A 7 6.12 0.13 -4.88
CA LEU A 7 7.16 0.60 -5.80
C LEU A 7 6.56 1.10 -7.12
N LEU A 8 5.57 0.40 -7.66
CA LEU A 8 4.88 0.81 -8.88
C LEU A 8 4.13 2.12 -8.69
N ILE A 9 3.46 2.31 -7.56
CA ILE A 9 2.73 3.54 -7.27
C ILE A 9 3.69 4.72 -7.07
N VAL A 10 4.79 4.52 -6.40
CA VAL A 10 5.80 5.57 -6.23
C VAL A 10 6.36 5.98 -7.59
N GLU A 11 6.61 5.03 -8.48
CA GLU A 11 7.11 5.27 -9.83
C GLU A 11 6.04 5.87 -10.74
N LYS A 12 4.79 5.39 -10.65
CA LYS A 12 3.66 5.80 -11.48
C LYS A 12 2.45 6.09 -10.60
N PRO A 13 2.36 7.29 -9.98
CA PRO A 13 1.27 7.60 -9.05
C PRO A 13 -0.14 7.47 -9.63
N ASP A 14 -0.29 7.61 -10.94
CA ASP A 14 -1.58 7.47 -11.61
C ASP A 14 -2.22 6.10 -11.43
N LEU A 15 -1.41 5.08 -11.12
CA LEU A 15 -1.93 3.73 -10.87
C LEU A 15 -2.86 3.65 -9.66
N LEU A 16 -2.79 4.61 -8.74
CA LEU A 16 -3.74 4.67 -7.61
C LEU A 16 -5.19 4.84 -8.05
N GLY A 17 -5.41 5.45 -9.21
CA GLY A 17 -6.75 5.59 -9.78
C GLY A 17 -7.25 4.33 -10.49
N SER A 18 -6.41 3.31 -10.67
CA SER A 18 -6.73 2.12 -11.46
C SER A 18 -6.15 0.84 -10.82
N VAL A 19 -6.32 0.69 -9.51
CA VAL A 19 -5.74 -0.43 -8.77
C VAL A 19 -6.24 -1.78 -9.29
N THR A 20 -7.55 -1.92 -9.47
CA THR A 20 -8.14 -3.17 -9.93
C THR A 20 -7.87 -3.43 -11.42
N LYS A 21 -7.94 -2.40 -12.25
CA LYS A 21 -7.82 -2.56 -13.71
C LYS A 21 -6.40 -2.62 -14.22
N GLU A 22 -5.45 -1.97 -13.53
CA GLU A 22 -4.09 -1.86 -14.03
C GLU A 22 -3.04 -2.40 -13.06
N LEU A 23 -3.12 -2.04 -11.77
CA LEU A 23 -2.08 -2.41 -10.81
C LEU A 23 -2.05 -3.92 -10.55
N TYR A 24 -3.18 -4.51 -10.19
CA TYR A 24 -3.22 -5.95 -9.92
C TYR A 24 -2.83 -6.80 -11.12
N PRO A 25 -3.34 -6.50 -12.34
CA PRO A 25 -2.89 -7.25 -13.53
C PRO A 25 -1.40 -7.12 -13.81
N GLU A 26 -0.81 -5.95 -13.63
CA GLU A 26 0.63 -5.75 -13.84
C GLU A 26 1.47 -6.57 -12.86
N ILE A 27 1.09 -6.59 -11.59
CA ILE A 27 1.76 -7.42 -10.59
C ILE A 27 1.58 -8.89 -10.91
N ALA A 28 0.37 -9.31 -11.29
CA ALA A 28 0.08 -10.68 -11.64
C ALA A 28 0.95 -11.17 -12.80
N GLU A 29 1.14 -10.34 -13.81
CA GLU A 29 2.00 -10.67 -14.94
C GLU A 29 3.45 -10.90 -14.51
N ARG A 30 3.97 -10.06 -13.63
CA ARG A 30 5.35 -10.17 -13.14
C ARG A 30 5.60 -11.43 -12.33
N PHE A 31 4.60 -11.94 -11.64
CA PHE A 31 4.72 -13.09 -10.75
C PHE A 31 4.02 -14.35 -11.26
N TYR A 32 3.63 -14.36 -12.54
CA TYR A 32 2.93 -15.49 -13.15
C TYR A 32 1.71 -15.92 -12.36
N SER A 33 0.90 -14.93 -11.94
CA SER A 33 -0.28 -15.14 -11.12
C SER A 33 -1.52 -14.54 -11.78
N THR A 34 -2.59 -14.33 -11.03
CA THR A 34 -3.81 -13.68 -11.50
C THR A 34 -4.13 -12.46 -10.64
N ALA A 35 -4.85 -11.51 -11.22
CA ALA A 35 -5.26 -10.31 -10.48
C ALA A 35 -6.04 -10.65 -9.21
N SER A 36 -6.91 -11.67 -9.27
CA SER A 36 -7.68 -12.13 -8.11
C SER A 36 -6.79 -12.66 -6.99
N ARG A 37 -5.77 -13.43 -7.35
CA ARG A 37 -4.83 -13.97 -6.38
C ARG A 37 -3.98 -12.88 -5.75
N VAL A 38 -3.55 -11.91 -6.55
CA VAL A 38 -2.78 -10.77 -6.07
C VAL A 38 -3.61 -9.98 -5.07
N GLU A 39 -4.85 -9.62 -5.42
CA GLU A 39 -5.75 -8.89 -4.54
C GLU A 39 -5.98 -9.62 -3.22
N ARG A 40 -6.30 -10.91 -3.29
CA ARG A 40 -6.56 -11.73 -2.10
C ARG A 40 -5.32 -11.84 -1.20
N SER A 41 -4.16 -12.09 -1.80
CA SER A 41 -2.91 -12.22 -1.06
C SER A 41 -2.53 -10.93 -0.34
N MET A 42 -2.72 -9.79 -1.00
CA MET A 42 -2.46 -8.48 -0.40
C MET A 42 -3.42 -8.21 0.76
N ARG A 43 -4.70 -8.46 0.57
CA ARG A 43 -5.70 -8.29 1.61
C ARG A 43 -5.39 -9.14 2.84
N HIS A 44 -5.01 -10.40 2.62
CA HIS A 44 -4.64 -11.31 3.70
C HIS A 44 -3.40 -10.82 4.45
N ALA A 45 -2.37 -10.37 3.74
CA ALA A 45 -1.15 -9.84 4.35
C ALA A 45 -1.44 -8.60 5.20
N ILE A 46 -2.31 -7.71 4.72
CA ILE A 46 -2.72 -6.52 5.47
C ILE A 46 -3.48 -6.91 6.74
N GLU A 47 -4.40 -7.87 6.63
CA GLU A 47 -5.15 -8.38 7.78
C GLU A 47 -4.22 -8.94 8.85
N ILE A 48 -3.23 -9.73 8.46
CA ILE A 48 -2.24 -10.29 9.39
C ILE A 48 -1.43 -9.17 10.04
N SER A 49 -1.01 -8.18 9.28
CA SER A 49 -0.23 -7.04 9.79
C SER A 49 -0.98 -6.28 10.87
N PHE A 50 -2.27 -6.05 10.67
CA PHE A 50 -3.10 -5.33 11.64
C PHE A 50 -3.52 -6.17 12.83
N THR A 51 -3.45 -7.49 12.72
CA THR A 51 -3.78 -8.40 13.82
C THR A 51 -2.54 -8.70 14.68
N ARG A 52 -1.37 -8.83 14.07
CA ARG A 52 -0.14 -9.27 14.73
C ARG A 52 1.03 -8.31 14.65
N GLY A 53 0.86 -7.20 13.93
CA GLY A 53 1.92 -6.23 13.71
C GLY A 53 2.20 -5.36 14.92
N ASN A 54 3.22 -4.51 14.80
CA ASN A 54 3.58 -3.55 15.83
C ASN A 54 2.58 -2.39 15.78
N LEU A 55 1.74 -2.29 16.80
CA LEU A 55 0.69 -1.28 16.88
C LEU A 55 1.22 0.15 16.87
N GLU A 56 2.36 0.39 17.48
CA GLU A 56 2.95 1.74 17.49
C GLU A 56 3.32 2.21 16.10
N VAL A 57 3.93 1.34 15.29
CA VAL A 57 4.30 1.66 13.92
C VAL A 57 3.06 1.87 13.07
N ILE A 58 2.06 1.00 13.23
CA ILE A 58 0.80 1.11 12.50
C ILE A 58 0.09 2.43 12.82
N GLU A 59 0.00 2.79 14.09
CA GLU A 59 -0.63 4.03 14.53
C GLU A 59 0.13 5.26 14.00
N ASP A 60 1.46 5.24 14.00
CA ASP A 60 2.26 6.34 13.48
C ASP A 60 1.99 6.59 12.00
N ILE A 61 1.87 5.51 11.20
CA ILE A 61 1.64 5.62 9.76
C ILE A 61 0.22 6.04 9.45
N PHE A 62 -0.78 5.50 10.19
CA PHE A 62 -2.19 5.62 9.82
C PHE A 62 -3.02 6.54 10.71
N ARG A 63 -2.46 7.14 11.74
CA ARG A 63 -3.20 7.89 12.77
C ARG A 63 -4.14 9.00 12.28
N PHE A 64 -3.83 9.60 11.14
CA PHE A 64 -4.65 10.68 10.56
C PHE A 64 -5.52 10.23 9.41
N SER A 65 -5.38 8.99 8.98
CA SER A 65 -6.00 8.51 7.76
C SER A 65 -7.08 7.46 8.00
N MET A 66 -7.11 6.88 9.19
CA MET A 66 -8.08 5.84 9.50
C MET A 66 -9.21 6.38 10.36
N ASP A 67 -10.42 6.00 9.99
CA ASP A 67 -11.59 6.15 10.84
C ASP A 67 -11.38 5.25 12.07
N SER A 68 -11.63 5.78 13.26
CA SER A 68 -11.46 5.03 14.50
C SER A 68 -12.35 3.78 14.60
N GLU A 69 -13.40 3.70 13.77
CA GLU A 69 -14.30 2.55 13.73
C GLU A 69 -13.80 1.46 12.77
N LYS A 70 -12.86 1.77 11.90
CA LYS A 70 -12.29 0.78 10.98
C LYS A 70 -11.20 -0.03 11.65
N ALA A 71 -11.34 -1.35 11.64
CA ALA A 71 -10.34 -2.25 12.18
C ALA A 71 -9.09 -2.36 11.30
N LYS A 72 -9.22 -2.14 9.99
CA LYS A 72 -8.12 -2.27 9.02
C LYS A 72 -8.45 -1.52 7.72
N PRO A 73 -7.42 -1.05 6.99
CA PRO A 73 -7.64 -0.37 5.71
C PRO A 73 -7.92 -1.36 4.59
N THR A 74 -8.49 -0.85 3.50
CA THR A 74 -8.56 -1.60 2.24
C THR A 74 -7.15 -1.66 1.62
N ASN A 75 -6.96 -2.53 0.63
CA ASN A 75 -5.69 -2.61 -0.10
C ASN A 75 -5.28 -1.25 -0.67
N SER A 76 -6.21 -0.57 -1.33
CA SER A 76 -5.93 0.75 -1.93
C SER A 76 -5.56 1.79 -0.89
N GLU A 77 -6.27 1.84 0.23
CA GLU A 77 -5.96 2.75 1.32
C GLU A 77 -4.57 2.48 1.90
N PHE A 78 -4.24 1.20 2.12
CA PHE A 78 -2.93 0.81 2.65
C PHE A 78 -1.80 1.23 1.72
N ILE A 79 -1.91 0.88 0.43
CA ILE A 79 -0.89 1.21 -0.57
C ILE A 79 -0.72 2.72 -0.68
N SER A 80 -1.83 3.46 -0.74
CA SER A 80 -1.83 4.91 -0.85
C SER A 80 -1.10 5.58 0.32
N MET A 81 -1.42 5.16 1.54
CA MET A 81 -0.82 5.75 2.74
C MET A 81 0.68 5.47 2.84
N ILE A 82 1.11 4.25 2.50
CA ILE A 82 2.54 3.91 2.51
C ILE A 82 3.28 4.68 1.41
N ALA A 83 2.70 4.77 0.21
CA ALA A 83 3.32 5.49 -0.90
C ALA A 83 3.46 6.98 -0.59
N GLU A 84 2.45 7.60 0.00
CA GLU A 84 2.50 8.99 0.43
C GLU A 84 3.59 9.23 1.47
N ARG A 85 3.74 8.32 2.43
CA ARG A 85 4.78 8.42 3.44
C ARG A 85 6.18 8.34 2.82
N ILE A 86 6.38 7.44 1.88
CA ILE A 86 7.67 7.30 1.17
C ILE A 86 7.97 8.56 0.38
N GLN A 87 7.02 9.10 -0.35
CA GLN A 87 7.22 10.32 -1.12
C GLN A 87 7.51 11.53 -0.23
N SER A 88 6.82 11.65 0.89
CA SER A 88 7.07 12.71 1.85
C SER A 88 8.49 12.63 2.41
N ASP A 89 8.94 11.43 2.75
CA ASP A 89 10.30 11.22 3.27
C ASP A 89 11.35 11.57 2.22
N LEU A 90 11.13 11.21 0.96
CA LEU A 90 12.02 11.55 -0.15
C LEU A 90 12.09 13.07 -0.39
N GLU A 91 10.96 13.76 -0.31
CA GLU A 91 10.92 15.21 -0.45
C GLU A 91 11.69 15.90 0.67
N GLN A 92 11.56 15.42 1.91
CA GLN A 92 12.32 15.96 3.04
C GLN A 92 13.82 15.77 2.86
N GLU A 93 14.26 14.64 2.36
CA GLU A 93 15.67 14.41 2.03
C GLU A 93 16.18 15.41 1.00
N SER A 94 15.36 15.70 -0.02
CA SER A 94 15.72 16.67 -1.05
C SER A 94 15.92 18.08 -0.51
N PHE A 95 15.23 18.45 0.56
CA PHE A 95 15.33 19.77 1.16
C PHE A 95 16.49 19.91 2.16
N GLN A 96 17.18 18.83 2.46
CA GLN A 96 18.32 18.86 3.39
C GLN A 96 19.65 19.26 2.74
N PHE A 97 19.61 19.51 1.46
CA PHE A 97 20.80 20.00 0.73
C PHE A 97 20.69 21.51 0.49
#